data_f41283714314f3b9c179ecdfce770354
#
_entry.id   f41283714314f3b9c179ecdfce770354
#
_cell.length_a   1.000
_cell.length_b   1.000
_cell.length_c   1.000
_cell.angle_alpha   90.00
_cell.angle_beta   90.00
_cell.angle_gamma   90.00
#
_symmetry.space_group_name_H-M   'P 1'
#
loop_
_entity.id
_entity.type
_entity.pdbx_description
1 polymer ?
#
loop_
_entity_poly.entity_id
_entity_poly.type
_entity_poly.pdbx_seq_one_letter_code
_entity_poly.pdbx_strand_id
1 'polypeptide(L)'
;MSLKEARSEAQRLRAQREQGHDPQVVRLLEKQTIFKADSIETLFRQWYEAYCQKNKKGHHDILRSFEIHVFPVIGKLPAEKVSLHEWLNLLEKHAALRPGIAERILINAKQMLKWAVRRQLIPASPLAGINAKEDLQIKKMPGSRTLSAEEITRVWRAIDLSRMAAKNKVFLKLCLMYGCRNGELRLAEKIHFDFEKHLWTVPAGNHKLGHATGKPLLRPITPEIAPLIQEAVALSNGSLYLFTNTGSDEPMGTSAPLALPYNVMQWLRRNERFEMEHWSVHDLRRTARTNFSTLTEPHIAEIMLGHRMPGAWQVYDHYDYLPEQAKAYTAWAARLAGLASPSPA
;
A
#
# COMPACT_ATOMS: atom_id res chain seq x y z
N MET A 1 -55.51 -19.00 -1.48
CA MET A 1 -55.49 -19.31 -2.92
C MET A 1 -56.95 -19.60 -3.33
N SER A 2 -57.49 -18.85 -4.27
CA SER A 2 -58.85 -19.04 -4.78
C SER A 2 -58.88 -20.23 -5.74
N LEU A 3 -60.10 -20.78 -5.98
CA LEU A 3 -60.29 -21.93 -6.89
C LEU A 3 -59.82 -21.61 -8.32
N LYS A 4 -59.91 -20.34 -8.75
CA LYS A 4 -59.41 -19.84 -10.03
C LYS A 4 -57.87 -19.84 -10.11
N GLU A 5 -57.21 -19.41 -9.05
CA GLU A 5 -55.74 -19.42 -8.95
C GLU A 5 -55.21 -20.84 -8.91
N ALA A 6 -55.87 -21.76 -8.20
CA ALA A 6 -55.49 -23.16 -8.15
C ALA A 6 -55.56 -23.86 -9.51
N ARG A 7 -56.64 -23.55 -10.32
CA ARG A 7 -56.79 -24.07 -11.67
C ARG A 7 -55.70 -23.51 -12.62
N SER A 8 -55.41 -22.24 -12.55
CA SER A 8 -54.37 -21.61 -13.35
C SER A 8 -53.01 -22.23 -13.04
N GLU A 9 -52.69 -22.41 -11.77
CA GLU A 9 -51.43 -23.03 -11.34
C GLU A 9 -51.31 -24.51 -11.78
N ALA A 10 -52.40 -25.27 -11.70
CA ALA A 10 -52.45 -26.65 -12.19
C ALA A 10 -52.20 -26.72 -13.71
N GLN A 11 -52.75 -25.80 -14.49
CA GLN A 11 -52.48 -25.71 -15.93
C GLN A 11 -51.03 -25.39 -16.23
N ARG A 12 -50.44 -24.44 -15.49
CA ARG A 12 -49.00 -24.08 -15.61
C ARG A 12 -48.11 -25.29 -15.35
N LEU A 13 -48.36 -26.05 -14.29
CA LEU A 13 -47.58 -27.22 -13.93
C LEU A 13 -47.72 -28.36 -14.96
N ARG A 14 -48.91 -28.53 -15.58
CA ARG A 14 -49.13 -29.50 -16.66
C ARG A 14 -48.33 -29.12 -17.90
N ALA A 15 -48.35 -27.86 -18.31
CA ALA A 15 -47.61 -27.35 -19.46
C ALA A 15 -46.09 -27.52 -19.25
N GLN A 16 -45.56 -27.31 -18.06
CA GLN A 16 -44.14 -27.57 -17.72
C GLN A 16 -43.79 -29.05 -17.89
N ARG A 17 -44.66 -29.94 -17.45
CA ARG A 17 -44.47 -31.40 -17.57
C ARG A 17 -44.54 -31.89 -19.01
N GLU A 18 -45.40 -31.34 -19.84
CA GLU A 18 -45.50 -31.60 -21.28
C GLU A 18 -44.22 -31.15 -22.03
N GLN A 19 -43.53 -30.13 -21.53
CA GLN A 19 -42.25 -29.65 -22.03
C GLN A 19 -41.04 -30.47 -21.51
N GLY A 20 -41.31 -31.56 -20.79
CA GLY A 20 -40.23 -32.41 -20.26
C GLY A 20 -39.56 -31.92 -18.97
N HIS A 21 -40.10 -30.89 -18.34
CA HIS A 21 -39.57 -30.34 -17.10
C HIS A 21 -40.36 -30.88 -15.90
N ASP A 22 -39.65 -31.49 -14.93
CA ASP A 22 -40.25 -31.88 -13.65
C ASP A 22 -40.59 -30.62 -12.83
N PRO A 23 -41.85 -30.34 -12.51
CA PRO A 23 -42.26 -29.18 -11.74
C PRO A 23 -41.61 -29.13 -10.33
N GLN A 24 -41.29 -30.29 -9.76
CA GLN A 24 -40.61 -30.33 -8.46
C GLN A 24 -39.13 -29.88 -8.58
N VAL A 25 -38.46 -30.29 -9.66
CA VAL A 25 -37.10 -29.86 -9.95
C VAL A 25 -37.05 -28.38 -10.28
N VAL A 26 -38.01 -27.90 -11.10
CA VAL A 26 -38.13 -26.47 -11.41
C VAL A 26 -38.38 -25.66 -10.15
N ARG A 27 -39.28 -26.07 -9.24
CA ARG A 27 -39.48 -25.40 -7.95
C ARG A 27 -38.27 -25.47 -7.04
N LEU A 28 -37.53 -26.58 -7.04
CA LEU A 28 -36.29 -26.73 -6.27
C LEU A 28 -35.22 -25.76 -6.82
N LEU A 29 -35.08 -25.67 -8.12
CA LEU A 29 -34.17 -24.74 -8.77
C LEU A 29 -34.59 -23.27 -8.56
N GLU A 30 -35.87 -22.96 -8.64
CA GLU A 30 -36.40 -21.63 -8.31
C GLU A 30 -36.16 -21.27 -6.85
N LYS A 31 -36.41 -22.20 -5.90
CA LYS A 31 -36.05 -22.01 -4.48
C LYS A 31 -34.54 -21.85 -4.26
N GLN A 32 -33.73 -22.65 -4.92
CA GLN A 32 -32.26 -22.50 -4.84
C GLN A 32 -31.81 -21.16 -5.42
N THR A 33 -32.44 -20.65 -6.46
CA THR A 33 -32.18 -19.33 -7.03
C THR A 33 -32.64 -18.22 -6.10
N ILE A 34 -33.78 -18.35 -5.45
CA ILE A 34 -34.28 -17.40 -4.44
C ILE A 34 -33.42 -17.40 -3.17
N PHE A 35 -32.90 -18.56 -2.76
CA PHE A 35 -31.93 -18.66 -1.64
C PHE A 35 -30.50 -18.18 -2.00
N LYS A 36 -30.19 -18.01 -3.28
CA LYS A 36 -28.88 -17.53 -3.76
C LYS A 36 -28.78 -16.01 -3.90
N ALA A 37 -29.81 -15.25 -3.56
CA ALA A 37 -29.74 -13.79 -3.55
C ALA A 37 -28.97 -13.30 -2.32
N ASP A 38 -27.69 -13.65 -2.22
CA ASP A 38 -26.79 -13.10 -1.22
C ASP A 38 -26.75 -11.57 -1.36
N SER A 39 -26.81 -10.88 -0.22
CA SER A 39 -26.62 -9.42 -0.23
C SER A 39 -25.19 -9.07 -0.65
N ILE A 40 -24.96 -7.82 -1.06
CA ILE A 40 -23.60 -7.32 -1.35
C ILE A 40 -22.66 -7.56 -0.17
N GLU A 41 -23.13 -7.36 1.06
CA GLU A 41 -22.32 -7.60 2.26
C GLU A 41 -21.99 -9.09 2.42
N THR A 42 -22.97 -9.99 2.29
CA THR A 42 -22.74 -11.44 2.39
C THR A 42 -21.77 -11.90 1.31
N LEU A 43 -21.97 -11.45 0.06
CA LEU A 43 -21.09 -11.75 -1.06
C LEU A 43 -19.66 -11.26 -0.82
N PHE A 44 -19.53 -10.04 -0.28
CA PHE A 44 -18.21 -9.49 0.07
C PHE A 44 -17.52 -10.32 1.15
N ARG A 45 -18.21 -10.73 2.22
CA ARG A 45 -17.64 -11.53 3.32
C ARG A 45 -17.18 -12.89 2.83
N GLN A 46 -17.93 -13.55 1.95
CA GLN A 46 -17.53 -14.81 1.31
C GLN A 46 -16.25 -14.63 0.47
N TRP A 47 -16.18 -13.57 -0.36
CA TRP A 47 -14.98 -13.25 -1.13
C TRP A 47 -13.79 -12.88 -0.23
N TYR A 48 -14.05 -12.15 0.84
CA TYR A 48 -13.04 -11.72 1.80
C TYR A 48 -12.36 -12.92 2.47
N GLU A 49 -13.12 -13.87 2.97
CA GLU A 49 -12.61 -15.10 3.61
C GLU A 49 -11.92 -16.02 2.59
N ALA A 50 -12.58 -16.26 1.47
CA ALA A 50 -12.08 -17.21 0.46
C ALA A 50 -10.83 -16.72 -0.27
N TYR A 51 -10.69 -15.42 -0.47
CA TYR A 51 -9.63 -14.85 -1.32
C TYR A 51 -8.84 -13.73 -0.65
N CYS A 52 -9.52 -12.72 -0.08
CA CYS A 52 -8.88 -11.47 0.30
C CYS A 52 -7.89 -11.66 1.45
N GLN A 53 -8.29 -12.36 2.51
CA GLN A 53 -7.44 -12.64 3.66
C GLN A 53 -6.16 -13.39 3.29
N LYS A 54 -6.24 -14.33 2.34
CA LYS A 54 -5.12 -15.18 1.92
C LYS A 54 -4.16 -14.47 0.96
N ASN A 55 -4.67 -13.52 0.16
CA ASN A 55 -3.92 -13.00 -0.98
C ASN A 55 -3.59 -11.50 -0.89
N LYS A 56 -4.14 -10.77 0.10
CA LYS A 56 -3.94 -9.32 0.21
C LYS A 56 -3.43 -8.94 1.60
N LYS A 57 -2.22 -8.41 1.69
CA LYS A 57 -1.65 -7.93 2.97
C LYS A 57 -2.51 -6.86 3.66
N GLY A 58 -3.11 -5.95 2.87
CA GLY A 58 -3.99 -4.89 3.37
C GLY A 58 -5.47 -5.27 3.43
N HIS A 59 -5.81 -6.55 3.64
CA HIS A 59 -7.19 -7.02 3.64
C HIS A 59 -8.05 -6.33 4.71
N HIS A 60 -7.51 -6.04 5.89
CA HIS A 60 -8.24 -5.30 6.94
C HIS A 60 -8.69 -3.91 6.48
N ASP A 61 -7.84 -3.17 5.75
CA ASP A 61 -8.19 -1.85 5.22
C ASP A 61 -9.28 -1.96 4.14
N ILE A 62 -9.29 -3.05 3.38
CA ILE A 62 -10.31 -3.32 2.38
C ILE A 62 -11.65 -3.59 3.07
N LEU A 63 -11.68 -4.46 4.07
CA LEU A 63 -12.89 -4.73 4.86
C LEU A 63 -13.42 -3.43 5.47
N ARG A 64 -12.58 -2.71 6.20
CA ARG A 64 -12.95 -1.44 6.84
C ARG A 64 -13.49 -0.42 5.82
N SER A 65 -12.89 -0.35 4.64
CA SER A 65 -13.36 0.56 3.58
C SER A 65 -14.78 0.19 3.11
N PHE A 66 -15.09 -1.09 3.00
CA PHE A 66 -16.43 -1.54 2.63
C PHE A 66 -17.44 -1.34 3.75
N GLU A 67 -17.07 -1.61 5.01
CA GLU A 67 -17.92 -1.38 6.18
C GLU A 67 -18.32 0.10 6.34
N ILE A 68 -17.40 1.01 6.06
CA ILE A 68 -17.66 2.45 6.21
C ILE A 68 -18.39 3.05 4.99
N HIS A 69 -18.07 2.60 3.79
CA HIS A 69 -18.47 3.33 2.58
C HIS A 69 -19.46 2.59 1.70
N VAL A 70 -19.50 1.25 1.72
CA VAL A 70 -20.32 0.44 0.81
C VAL A 70 -21.50 -0.18 1.52
N PHE A 71 -21.29 -0.87 2.64
CA PHE A 71 -22.35 -1.59 3.34
C PHE A 71 -23.49 -0.71 3.84
N PRO A 72 -23.26 0.52 4.35
CA PRO A 72 -24.36 1.39 4.77
C PRO A 72 -25.30 1.82 3.63
N VAL A 73 -24.82 1.76 2.37
CA VAL A 73 -25.56 2.24 1.21
C VAL A 73 -26.23 1.09 0.46
N ILE A 74 -25.45 0.08 0.05
CA ILE A 74 -25.93 -1.02 -0.80
C ILE A 74 -25.71 -2.42 -0.16
N GLY A 75 -25.14 -2.50 1.04
CA GLY A 75 -24.76 -3.77 1.65
C GLY A 75 -25.88 -4.78 1.81
N LYS A 76 -27.09 -4.30 2.13
CA LYS A 76 -28.28 -5.14 2.34
C LYS A 76 -29.00 -5.50 1.05
N LEU A 77 -28.67 -4.87 -0.08
CA LEU A 77 -29.33 -5.14 -1.35
C LEU A 77 -28.87 -6.49 -1.93
N PRO A 78 -29.76 -7.26 -2.56
CA PRO A 78 -29.40 -8.49 -3.25
C PRO A 78 -28.35 -8.21 -4.33
N ALA A 79 -27.21 -8.91 -4.29
CA ALA A 79 -26.06 -8.62 -5.13
C ALA A 79 -26.35 -8.66 -6.64
N GLU A 80 -27.26 -9.55 -7.07
CA GLU A 80 -27.68 -9.68 -8.47
C GLU A 80 -28.60 -8.52 -8.95
N LYS A 81 -29.22 -7.79 -7.99
CA LYS A 81 -30.15 -6.69 -8.27
C LYS A 81 -29.53 -5.31 -8.21
N VAL A 82 -28.32 -5.21 -7.64
CA VAL A 82 -27.60 -3.93 -7.58
C VAL A 82 -27.15 -3.54 -8.97
N SER A 83 -27.78 -2.52 -9.52
CA SER A 83 -27.52 -2.00 -10.85
C SER A 83 -26.19 -1.23 -10.95
N LEU A 84 -25.73 -1.00 -12.17
CA LEU A 84 -24.60 -0.10 -12.43
C LEU A 84 -24.84 1.30 -11.85
N HIS A 85 -26.07 1.81 -11.95
CA HIS A 85 -26.43 3.14 -11.47
C HIS A 85 -26.20 3.30 -9.95
N GLU A 86 -26.59 2.29 -9.15
CA GLU A 86 -26.39 2.31 -7.70
C GLU A 86 -24.89 2.31 -7.34
N TRP A 87 -24.08 1.52 -8.05
CA TRP A 87 -22.64 1.53 -7.89
C TRP A 87 -22.02 2.87 -8.29
N LEU A 88 -22.42 3.46 -9.42
CA LEU A 88 -21.90 4.76 -9.87
C LEU A 88 -22.27 5.87 -8.90
N ASN A 89 -23.51 5.96 -8.42
CA ASN A 89 -23.91 6.95 -7.41
C ASN A 89 -23.03 6.90 -6.15
N LEU A 90 -22.74 5.69 -5.68
CA LEU A 90 -21.83 5.52 -4.54
C LEU A 90 -20.40 5.96 -4.87
N LEU A 91 -19.88 5.54 -6.01
CA LEU A 91 -18.49 5.80 -6.41
C LEU A 91 -18.27 7.27 -6.74
N GLU A 92 -19.18 7.92 -7.47
CA GLU A 92 -19.09 9.34 -7.83
C GLU A 92 -19.15 10.25 -6.61
N LYS A 93 -20.02 9.96 -5.65
CA LYS A 93 -20.06 10.66 -4.36
C LYS A 93 -18.71 10.63 -3.65
N HIS A 94 -18.03 9.49 -3.67
CA HIS A 94 -16.69 9.37 -3.09
C HIS A 94 -15.62 9.96 -3.98
N ALA A 95 -15.72 9.87 -5.31
CA ALA A 95 -14.76 10.44 -6.25
C ALA A 95 -14.63 11.95 -6.12
N ALA A 96 -15.75 12.65 -5.89
CA ALA A 96 -15.79 14.10 -5.70
C ALA A 96 -15.03 14.55 -4.44
N LEU A 97 -15.06 13.79 -3.35
CA LEU A 97 -14.48 14.17 -2.06
C LEU A 97 -13.14 13.48 -1.77
N ARG A 98 -13.01 12.22 -2.14
CA ARG A 98 -11.88 11.34 -1.81
C ARG A 98 -11.60 10.36 -2.94
N PRO A 99 -11.04 10.83 -4.06
CA PRO A 99 -10.88 10.02 -5.29
C PRO A 99 -10.09 8.71 -5.06
N GLY A 100 -9.10 8.72 -4.18
CA GLY A 100 -8.34 7.51 -3.84
C GLY A 100 -9.17 6.44 -3.11
N ILE A 101 -10.20 6.82 -2.36
CA ILE A 101 -11.13 5.87 -1.73
C ILE A 101 -12.07 5.27 -2.79
N ALA A 102 -12.65 6.11 -3.65
CA ALA A 102 -13.51 5.66 -4.74
C ALA A 102 -12.80 4.66 -5.65
N GLU A 103 -11.58 4.96 -6.07
CA GLU A 103 -10.79 4.04 -6.88
C GLU A 103 -10.51 2.72 -6.17
N ARG A 104 -10.17 2.75 -4.88
CA ARG A 104 -9.90 1.53 -4.09
C ARG A 104 -11.15 0.68 -3.95
N ILE A 105 -12.32 1.29 -3.72
CA ILE A 105 -13.61 0.61 -3.69
C ILE A 105 -13.88 -0.03 -5.06
N LEU A 106 -13.76 0.73 -6.16
CA LEU A 106 -13.98 0.22 -7.51
C LEU A 106 -13.11 -1.00 -7.82
N ILE A 107 -11.80 -0.93 -7.55
CA ILE A 107 -10.86 -2.04 -7.81
C ILE A 107 -11.28 -3.30 -7.04
N ASN A 108 -11.62 -3.17 -5.76
CA ASN A 108 -11.96 -4.33 -4.93
C ASN A 108 -13.37 -4.85 -5.24
N ALA A 109 -14.34 -3.98 -5.52
CA ALA A 109 -15.67 -4.36 -5.95
C ALA A 109 -15.64 -5.11 -7.29
N LYS A 110 -14.89 -4.62 -8.29
CA LYS A 110 -14.68 -5.34 -9.56
C LYS A 110 -14.09 -6.73 -9.33
N GLN A 111 -13.11 -6.85 -8.45
CA GLN A 111 -12.49 -8.14 -8.16
C GLN A 111 -13.45 -9.11 -7.46
N MET A 112 -14.20 -8.63 -6.48
CA MET A 112 -15.24 -9.38 -5.78
C MET A 112 -16.32 -9.86 -6.75
N LEU A 113 -16.89 -8.97 -7.55
CA LEU A 113 -17.94 -9.31 -8.52
C LEU A 113 -17.42 -10.28 -9.59
N LYS A 114 -16.21 -10.10 -10.10
CA LYS A 114 -15.58 -11.06 -11.04
C LYS A 114 -15.39 -12.44 -10.40
N TRP A 115 -15.03 -12.49 -9.13
CA TRP A 115 -14.93 -13.72 -8.36
C TRP A 115 -16.29 -14.39 -8.20
N ALA A 116 -17.36 -13.62 -7.95
CA ALA A 116 -18.72 -14.08 -7.81
C ALA A 116 -19.29 -14.64 -9.13
N VAL A 117 -19.06 -13.94 -10.26
CA VAL A 117 -19.46 -14.42 -11.59
C VAL A 117 -18.82 -15.78 -11.92
N ARG A 118 -17.52 -15.93 -11.65
CA ARG A 118 -16.81 -17.20 -11.88
C ARG A 118 -17.34 -18.37 -11.04
N ARG A 119 -18.02 -18.09 -9.94
CA ARG A 119 -18.66 -19.06 -9.04
C ARG A 119 -20.16 -19.19 -9.26
N GLN A 120 -20.68 -18.50 -10.29
CA GLN A 120 -22.10 -18.51 -10.62
C GLN A 120 -23.00 -18.04 -9.44
N LEU A 121 -22.47 -17.16 -8.58
CA LEU A 121 -23.22 -16.53 -7.49
C LEU A 121 -24.05 -15.36 -8.00
N ILE A 122 -23.58 -14.69 -9.06
CA ILE A 122 -24.27 -13.65 -9.80
C ILE A 122 -24.09 -13.88 -11.31
N PRO A 123 -25.06 -13.49 -12.16
CA PRO A 123 -24.99 -13.75 -13.59
C PRO A 123 -23.94 -12.90 -14.32
N ALA A 124 -23.77 -11.64 -13.93
CA ALA A 124 -22.83 -10.70 -14.53
C ALA A 124 -22.35 -9.66 -13.52
N SER A 125 -21.22 -9.02 -13.83
CA SER A 125 -20.70 -7.91 -13.02
C SER A 125 -21.13 -6.58 -13.63
N PRO A 126 -21.92 -5.75 -12.92
CA PRO A 126 -22.32 -4.43 -13.42
C PRO A 126 -21.10 -3.49 -13.59
N LEU A 127 -20.01 -3.73 -12.88
CA LEU A 127 -18.80 -2.91 -12.94
C LEU A 127 -17.76 -3.40 -13.96
N ALA A 128 -18.04 -4.42 -14.79
CA ALA A 128 -17.03 -5.04 -15.64
C ALA A 128 -16.30 -4.03 -16.56
N GLY A 129 -17.06 -3.14 -17.22
CA GLY A 129 -16.55 -2.13 -18.15
C GLY A 129 -16.06 -0.83 -17.51
N ILE A 130 -16.33 -0.60 -16.22
CA ILE A 130 -16.07 0.69 -15.58
C ILE A 130 -14.58 0.94 -15.35
N ASN A 131 -14.12 2.15 -15.68
CA ASN A 131 -12.76 2.61 -15.51
C ASN A 131 -12.70 3.86 -14.63
N ALA A 132 -11.80 3.88 -13.64
CA ALA A 132 -11.69 5.00 -12.70
C ALA A 132 -11.33 6.33 -13.40
N LYS A 133 -10.49 6.29 -14.45
CA LYS A 133 -10.06 7.49 -15.16
C LYS A 133 -11.17 8.06 -16.06
N GLU A 134 -11.85 7.20 -16.79
CA GLU A 134 -12.82 7.59 -17.83
C GLU A 134 -14.20 7.88 -17.22
N ASP A 135 -14.70 6.94 -16.40
CA ASP A 135 -16.05 7.02 -15.86
C ASP A 135 -16.16 7.86 -14.57
N LEU A 136 -15.14 7.79 -13.70
CA LEU A 136 -15.12 8.55 -12.44
C LEU A 136 -14.22 9.80 -12.50
N GLN A 137 -13.60 10.08 -13.65
CA GLN A 137 -12.69 11.19 -13.87
C GLN A 137 -11.53 11.29 -12.84
N ILE A 138 -11.15 10.15 -12.25
CA ILE A 138 -10.09 10.08 -11.26
C ILE A 138 -8.74 10.12 -11.97
N LYS A 139 -8.07 11.28 -11.90
CA LYS A 139 -6.71 11.45 -12.42
C LYS A 139 -5.71 11.14 -11.32
N LYS A 140 -4.90 10.12 -11.53
CA LYS A 140 -3.72 9.88 -10.68
C LYS A 140 -2.64 10.89 -11.06
N MET A 141 -2.37 11.82 -10.16
CA MET A 141 -1.14 12.59 -10.22
C MET A 141 -0.06 11.79 -9.50
N PRO A 142 0.96 11.25 -10.20
CA PRO A 142 2.10 10.67 -9.49
C PRO A 142 2.71 11.75 -8.62
N GLY A 143 2.96 11.45 -7.35
CA GLY A 143 3.64 12.40 -6.49
C GLY A 143 4.99 12.74 -7.11
N SER A 144 5.28 14.02 -7.26
CA SER A 144 6.54 14.54 -7.84
C SER A 144 7.38 15.31 -6.82
N ARG A 145 6.93 15.37 -5.57
CA ARG A 145 7.58 16.14 -4.51
C ARG A 145 8.98 15.60 -4.21
N THR A 146 9.98 16.47 -4.38
CA THR A 146 11.38 16.28 -3.94
C THR A 146 11.77 17.50 -3.12
N LEU A 147 12.53 17.30 -2.05
CA LEU A 147 13.03 18.38 -1.22
C LEU A 147 14.18 19.09 -1.92
N SER A 148 14.17 20.42 -1.92
CA SER A 148 15.29 21.25 -2.37
C SER A 148 16.47 21.13 -1.40
N ALA A 149 17.66 21.62 -1.80
CA ALA A 149 18.82 21.66 -0.93
C ALA A 149 18.56 22.46 0.36
N GLU A 150 17.89 23.61 0.25
CA GLU A 150 17.48 24.40 1.41
C GLU A 150 16.51 23.64 2.31
N GLU A 151 15.52 22.97 1.75
CA GLU A 151 14.57 22.19 2.51
C GLU A 151 15.24 20.99 3.20
N ILE A 152 16.18 20.32 2.55
CA ILE A 152 16.98 19.24 3.17
C ILE A 152 17.74 19.78 4.38
N THR A 153 18.42 20.92 4.26
CA THR A 153 19.13 21.58 5.35
C THR A 153 18.20 21.86 6.53
N ARG A 154 17.06 22.47 6.27
CA ARG A 154 16.08 22.80 7.32
C ARG A 154 15.46 21.58 7.96
N VAL A 155 15.09 20.57 7.15
CA VAL A 155 14.53 19.31 7.63
C VAL A 155 15.53 18.57 8.51
N TRP A 156 16.81 18.49 8.09
CA TRP A 156 17.85 17.84 8.88
C TRP A 156 18.05 18.53 10.24
N ARG A 157 18.15 19.85 10.25
CA ARG A 157 18.25 20.65 11.47
C ARG A 157 17.01 20.49 12.37
N ALA A 158 15.79 20.52 11.78
CA ALA A 158 14.56 20.33 12.53
C ALA A 158 14.50 18.93 13.15
N ILE A 159 14.97 17.89 12.46
CA ILE A 159 15.08 16.54 13.02
C ILE A 159 15.97 16.59 14.28
N ASP A 160 17.14 17.22 14.21
CA ASP A 160 18.10 17.25 15.32
C ASP A 160 17.60 18.08 16.52
N LEU A 161 17.02 19.24 16.26
CA LEU A 161 16.63 20.18 17.30
C LEU A 161 15.22 19.96 17.86
N SER A 162 14.40 19.18 17.18
CA SER A 162 13.02 18.91 17.64
C SER A 162 12.99 18.03 18.88
N ARG A 163 11.83 18.04 19.56
CA ARG A 163 11.55 17.14 20.69
C ARG A 163 11.06 15.76 20.29
N MET A 164 11.26 15.35 19.02
CA MET A 164 10.95 13.99 18.59
C MET A 164 11.77 12.98 19.38
N ALA A 165 11.19 11.81 19.62
CA ALA A 165 11.93 10.69 20.20
C ALA A 165 13.17 10.35 19.35
N ALA A 166 14.31 10.06 19.99
CA ALA A 166 15.59 9.79 19.32
C ALA A 166 15.45 8.74 18.21
N LYS A 167 14.73 7.64 18.47
CA LYS A 167 14.45 6.61 17.45
C LYS A 167 13.79 7.15 16.18
N ASN A 168 12.88 8.13 16.30
CA ASN A 168 12.20 8.73 15.13
C ASN A 168 13.13 9.65 14.34
N LYS A 169 14.05 10.34 15.01
CA LYS A 169 15.09 11.15 14.38
C LYS A 169 16.00 10.27 13.53
N VAL A 170 16.50 9.20 14.11
CA VAL A 170 17.35 8.21 13.41
C VAL A 170 16.61 7.58 12.24
N PHE A 171 15.34 7.22 12.44
CA PHE A 171 14.50 6.64 11.39
C PHE A 171 14.41 7.56 10.16
N LEU A 172 14.10 8.85 10.35
CA LEU A 172 13.99 9.81 9.23
C LEU A 172 15.34 10.02 8.54
N LYS A 173 16.44 10.12 9.30
CA LYS A 173 17.80 10.25 8.74
C LYS A 173 18.15 9.03 7.88
N LEU A 174 17.96 7.83 8.39
CA LEU A 174 18.21 6.60 7.63
C LEU A 174 17.30 6.47 6.39
N CYS A 175 16.02 6.89 6.48
CA CYS A 175 15.14 6.95 5.31
C CYS A 175 15.69 7.85 4.21
N LEU A 176 16.25 9.01 4.57
CA LEU A 176 16.86 9.95 3.61
C LEU A 176 18.20 9.42 3.08
N MET A 177 19.05 8.89 3.94
CA MET A 177 20.37 8.38 3.55
C MET A 177 20.29 7.18 2.61
N TYR A 178 19.48 6.18 2.94
CA TYR A 178 19.32 5.01 2.09
C TYR A 178 18.33 5.20 0.93
N GLY A 179 17.46 6.21 0.97
CA GLY A 179 16.34 6.31 0.03
C GLY A 179 15.42 5.10 0.11
N CYS A 180 15.40 4.37 1.23
CA CYS A 180 14.66 3.13 1.39
C CYS A 180 13.14 3.37 1.54
N ARG A 181 12.33 2.34 1.33
CA ARG A 181 10.93 2.40 1.73
C ARG A 181 10.82 2.33 3.25
N ASN A 182 9.93 3.14 3.83
CA ASN A 182 9.73 3.15 5.28
C ASN A 182 9.44 1.75 5.85
N GLY A 183 8.74 0.88 5.08
CA GLY A 183 8.47 -0.50 5.49
C GLY A 183 9.72 -1.37 5.59
N GLU A 184 10.73 -1.14 4.75
CA GLU A 184 11.99 -1.88 4.78
C GLU A 184 12.74 -1.62 6.09
N LEU A 185 12.80 -0.35 6.50
CA LEU A 185 13.47 0.05 7.73
C LEU A 185 12.63 -0.23 8.99
N ARG A 186 11.32 0.00 8.92
CA ARG A 186 10.38 -0.27 10.02
C ARG A 186 10.38 -1.74 10.48
N LEU A 187 10.56 -2.67 9.52
CA LEU A 187 10.62 -4.11 9.77
C LEU A 187 12.05 -4.63 9.90
N ALA A 188 13.03 -3.73 9.99
CA ALA A 188 14.42 -4.13 10.11
C ALA A 188 14.69 -4.69 11.51
N GLU A 189 15.25 -5.89 11.54
CA GLU A 189 15.76 -6.56 12.75
C GLU A 189 17.27 -6.37 12.85
N LYS A 190 17.82 -6.45 14.06
CA LYS A 190 19.27 -6.31 14.31
C LYS A 190 20.09 -7.32 13.51
N ILE A 191 19.61 -8.56 13.40
CA ILE A 191 20.29 -9.63 12.67
C ILE A 191 20.44 -9.35 11.17
N HIS A 192 19.67 -8.41 10.64
CA HIS A 192 19.77 -8.01 9.22
C HIS A 192 21.01 -7.15 8.92
N PHE A 193 21.72 -6.66 9.94
CA PHE A 193 22.88 -5.77 9.82
C PHE A 193 24.16 -6.50 10.24
N ASP A 194 24.99 -6.84 9.26
CA ASP A 194 26.30 -7.45 9.45
C ASP A 194 27.36 -6.34 9.36
N PHE A 195 27.87 -5.91 10.53
CA PHE A 195 28.88 -4.84 10.60
C PHE A 195 30.27 -5.32 10.18
N GLU A 196 30.57 -6.62 10.26
CA GLU A 196 31.85 -7.18 9.81
C GLU A 196 31.90 -7.19 8.27
N LYS A 197 30.80 -7.58 7.62
CA LYS A 197 30.68 -7.56 6.17
C LYS A 197 30.22 -6.21 5.62
N HIS A 198 29.97 -5.23 6.47
CA HIS A 198 29.43 -3.93 6.07
C HIS A 198 28.15 -4.03 5.22
N LEU A 199 27.21 -4.87 5.64
CA LEU A 199 26.06 -5.23 4.82
C LEU A 199 24.75 -5.17 5.60
N TRP A 200 23.76 -4.48 5.05
CA TRP A 200 22.35 -4.59 5.44
C TRP A 200 21.61 -5.47 4.45
N THR A 201 21.13 -6.63 4.90
CA THR A 201 20.30 -7.55 4.15
C THR A 201 18.84 -7.31 4.47
N VAL A 202 18.08 -6.75 3.52
CA VAL A 202 16.63 -6.60 3.66
C VAL A 202 15.96 -7.89 3.21
N PRO A 203 15.33 -8.67 4.09
CA PRO A 203 14.69 -9.93 3.72
C PRO A 203 13.65 -9.76 2.62
N ALA A 204 13.46 -10.78 1.79
CA ALA A 204 12.47 -10.77 0.70
C ALA A 204 11.06 -10.39 1.18
N GLY A 205 10.67 -10.84 2.38
CA GLY A 205 9.39 -10.50 3.01
C GLY A 205 9.21 -9.02 3.38
N ASN A 206 10.28 -8.25 3.48
CA ASN A 206 10.25 -6.87 3.96
C ASN A 206 10.26 -5.81 2.84
N HIS A 207 10.41 -6.22 1.58
CA HIS A 207 10.38 -5.29 0.46
C HIS A 207 9.51 -5.76 -0.71
N LYS A 208 9.00 -4.79 -1.49
CA LYS A 208 7.98 -5.03 -2.52
C LYS A 208 8.42 -6.02 -3.60
N LEU A 209 9.66 -5.92 -4.06
CA LEU A 209 10.18 -6.80 -5.11
C LEU A 209 10.44 -8.21 -4.59
N GLY A 210 10.94 -8.34 -3.35
CA GLY A 210 11.24 -9.61 -2.73
C GLY A 210 10.05 -10.55 -2.63
N HIS A 211 8.83 -10.02 -2.42
CA HIS A 211 7.63 -10.84 -2.44
C HIS A 211 7.37 -11.55 -3.76
N ALA A 212 7.82 -10.96 -4.88
CA ALA A 212 7.64 -11.54 -6.20
C ALA A 212 8.82 -12.42 -6.62
N THR A 213 10.03 -12.14 -6.12
CA THR A 213 11.28 -12.79 -6.57
C THR A 213 11.85 -13.78 -5.57
N GLY A 214 11.43 -13.73 -4.30
CA GLY A 214 12.05 -14.50 -3.21
C GLY A 214 13.46 -14.03 -2.81
N LYS A 215 14.03 -13.02 -3.49
CA LYS A 215 15.41 -12.57 -3.27
C LYS A 215 15.47 -11.43 -2.25
N PRO A 216 16.48 -11.40 -1.35
CA PRO A 216 16.73 -10.27 -0.47
C PRO A 216 17.23 -9.05 -1.28
N LEU A 217 17.17 -7.87 -0.65
CA LEU A 217 17.82 -6.67 -1.17
C LEU A 217 19.03 -6.35 -0.30
N LEU A 218 20.18 -6.19 -0.94
CA LEU A 218 21.46 -5.94 -0.29
C LEU A 218 21.81 -4.45 -0.35
N ARG A 219 22.28 -3.89 0.76
CA ARG A 219 22.77 -2.50 0.86
C ARG A 219 24.05 -2.44 1.65
N PRO A 220 25.09 -1.74 1.19
CA PRO A 220 26.30 -1.55 1.96
C PRO A 220 26.05 -0.65 3.18
N ILE A 221 26.73 -0.94 4.26
CA ILE A 221 26.82 -0.08 5.46
C ILE A 221 28.13 0.70 5.33
N THR A 222 28.04 1.96 4.94
CA THR A 222 29.23 2.81 4.82
C THR A 222 29.63 3.40 6.17
N PRO A 223 30.88 3.86 6.36
CA PRO A 223 31.35 4.47 7.61
C PRO A 223 30.46 5.65 8.06
N GLU A 224 29.88 6.40 7.13
CA GLU A 224 29.03 7.55 7.43
C GLU A 224 27.62 7.12 7.92
N ILE A 225 27.14 5.95 7.52
CA ILE A 225 25.80 5.45 7.88
C ILE A 225 25.87 4.57 9.14
N ALA A 226 26.97 3.86 9.34
CA ALA A 226 27.15 2.92 10.46
C ALA A 226 26.80 3.53 11.83
N PRO A 227 27.21 4.77 12.18
CA PRO A 227 26.87 5.37 13.48
C PRO A 227 25.37 5.51 13.71
N LEU A 228 24.58 5.86 12.68
CA LEU A 228 23.12 5.95 12.79
C LEU A 228 22.47 4.60 13.03
N ILE A 229 22.99 3.54 12.41
CA ILE A 229 22.47 2.18 12.63
C ILE A 229 22.83 1.72 14.06
N GLN A 230 24.07 2.00 14.53
CA GLN A 230 24.51 1.69 15.89
C GLN A 230 23.67 2.43 16.94
N GLU A 231 23.35 3.70 16.69
CA GLU A 231 22.43 4.48 17.53
C GLU A 231 21.03 3.85 17.56
N ALA A 232 20.48 3.42 16.41
CA ALA A 232 19.21 2.72 16.36
C ALA A 232 19.23 1.41 17.16
N VAL A 233 20.33 0.64 17.07
CA VAL A 233 20.54 -0.58 17.85
C VAL A 233 20.54 -0.28 19.36
N ALA A 234 21.25 0.77 19.79
CA ALA A 234 21.28 1.19 21.19
C ALA A 234 19.89 1.62 21.70
N LEU A 235 19.15 2.38 20.88
CA LEU A 235 17.81 2.86 21.21
C LEU A 235 16.73 1.77 21.23
N SER A 236 17.00 0.60 20.69
CA SER A 236 16.02 -0.49 20.60
C SER A 236 15.80 -1.27 21.90
N ASN A 237 16.57 -0.95 22.98
CA ASN A 237 16.42 -1.50 24.34
C ASN A 237 16.29 -3.04 24.38
N GLY A 238 17.11 -3.77 23.64
CA GLY A 238 17.08 -5.25 23.65
C GLY A 238 16.09 -5.89 22.67
N SER A 239 15.14 -5.17 22.11
CA SER A 239 14.21 -5.68 21.09
C SER A 239 14.95 -6.27 19.88
N LEU A 240 14.30 -7.21 19.18
CA LEU A 240 14.76 -7.73 17.89
C LEU A 240 14.78 -6.64 16.82
N TYR A 241 13.76 -5.79 16.81
CA TYR A 241 13.58 -4.73 15.81
C TYR A 241 14.38 -3.48 16.19
N LEU A 242 14.94 -2.79 15.19
CA LEU A 242 15.59 -1.50 15.37
C LEU A 242 14.61 -0.42 15.82
N PHE A 243 13.40 -0.46 15.28
CA PHE A 243 12.36 0.54 15.51
C PHE A 243 11.08 -0.12 16.01
N THR A 244 10.78 0.07 17.27
CA THR A 244 9.63 -0.54 17.97
C THR A 244 8.55 0.48 18.26
N ASN A 245 7.35 -0.01 18.54
CA ASN A 245 6.33 0.80 19.21
C ASN A 245 6.79 1.15 20.63
N THR A 246 6.28 2.23 21.17
CA THR A 246 6.59 2.63 22.56
C THR A 246 5.99 1.62 23.52
N GLY A 247 6.85 1.03 24.38
CA GLY A 247 6.44 0.04 25.38
C GLY A 247 6.08 -1.35 24.83
N SER A 248 6.57 -1.69 23.64
CA SER A 248 6.32 -3.00 23.00
C SER A 248 7.56 -3.45 22.23
N ASP A 249 7.75 -4.76 22.11
CA ASP A 249 8.77 -5.39 21.25
C ASP A 249 8.32 -5.53 19.79
N GLU A 250 7.08 -5.14 19.48
CA GLU A 250 6.56 -5.14 18.13
C GLU A 250 7.19 -4.04 17.27
N PRO A 251 7.36 -4.27 15.96
CA PRO A 251 7.91 -3.26 15.07
C PRO A 251 7.03 -2.01 15.04
N MET A 252 7.64 -0.86 14.82
CA MET A 252 6.94 0.42 14.66
C MET A 252 5.70 0.28 13.78
N GLY A 253 4.55 0.76 14.22
CA GLY A 253 3.27 0.67 13.49
C GLY A 253 3.32 1.34 12.11
N THR A 254 2.52 0.85 11.17
CA THR A 254 2.51 1.34 9.77
C THR A 254 2.18 2.82 9.64
N SER A 255 1.38 3.37 10.54
CA SER A 255 0.97 4.78 10.56
C SER A 255 1.98 5.72 11.25
N ALA A 256 2.82 5.18 12.14
CA ALA A 256 3.74 6.00 12.92
C ALA A 256 4.71 6.84 12.06
N PRO A 257 5.35 6.31 11.00
CA PRO A 257 6.20 7.12 10.14
C PRO A 257 5.46 8.23 9.41
N LEU A 258 4.15 8.07 9.17
CA LEU A 258 3.36 9.03 8.38
C LEU A 258 3.16 10.37 9.10
N ALA A 259 3.22 10.38 10.43
CA ALA A 259 3.09 11.60 11.23
C ALA A 259 4.41 12.39 11.36
N LEU A 260 5.56 11.76 11.09
CA LEU A 260 6.87 12.39 11.33
C LEU A 260 7.11 13.63 10.44
N PRO A 261 6.79 13.64 9.15
CA PRO A 261 6.90 14.85 8.32
C PRO A 261 6.11 16.02 8.85
N TYR A 262 4.88 15.77 9.30
CA TYR A 262 4.04 16.82 9.90
C TYR A 262 4.70 17.43 11.15
N ASN A 263 5.29 16.61 12.01
CA ASN A 263 5.99 17.10 13.20
C ASN A 263 7.19 17.98 12.84
N VAL A 264 7.95 17.62 11.80
CA VAL A 264 9.07 18.42 11.27
C VAL A 264 8.56 19.76 10.72
N MET A 265 7.52 19.73 9.88
CA MET A 265 6.92 20.97 9.33
C MET A 265 6.38 21.90 10.42
N GLN A 266 5.73 21.35 11.45
CA GLN A 266 5.26 22.15 12.58
C GLN A 266 6.40 22.77 13.39
N TRP A 267 7.51 22.06 13.53
CA TRP A 267 8.70 22.59 14.19
C TRP A 267 9.29 23.75 13.38
N LEU A 268 9.46 23.61 12.08
CA LEU A 268 9.97 24.66 11.19
C LEU A 268 9.08 25.90 11.19
N ARG A 269 7.75 25.72 11.14
CA ARG A 269 6.80 26.84 11.23
C ARG A 269 6.94 27.61 12.54
N ARG A 270 7.07 26.90 13.67
CA ARG A 270 7.11 27.53 15.00
C ARG A 270 8.45 28.17 15.33
N ASN A 271 9.55 27.57 14.93
CA ASN A 271 10.89 27.98 15.36
C ASN A 271 11.64 28.79 14.30
N GLU A 272 11.34 28.60 13.03
CA GLU A 272 12.02 29.27 11.91
C GLU A 272 11.07 30.13 11.07
N ARG A 273 9.77 30.15 11.38
CA ARG A 273 8.74 30.81 10.57
C ARG A 273 8.80 30.40 9.09
N PHE A 274 9.24 29.17 8.84
CA PHE A 274 9.38 28.61 7.51
C PHE A 274 8.18 27.72 7.19
N GLU A 275 7.44 28.10 6.16
CA GLU A 275 6.35 27.29 5.61
C GLU A 275 6.86 26.44 4.47
N MET A 276 6.72 25.15 4.62
CA MET A 276 7.16 24.14 3.70
C MET A 276 5.96 23.48 3.05
N GLU A 277 6.02 23.23 1.74
CA GLU A 277 5.04 22.42 1.04
C GLU A 277 4.96 21.02 1.67
N HIS A 278 3.75 20.46 1.74
CA HIS A 278 3.52 19.15 2.34
C HIS A 278 4.40 18.07 1.67
N TRP A 279 5.04 17.27 2.49
CA TRP A 279 5.82 16.11 2.08
C TRP A 279 5.55 14.90 2.97
N SER A 280 5.84 13.71 2.45
CA SER A 280 5.71 12.42 3.14
C SER A 280 7.07 11.75 3.30
N VAL A 281 7.17 10.73 4.15
CA VAL A 281 8.41 9.93 4.27
C VAL A 281 8.82 9.31 2.92
N HIS A 282 7.86 9.04 2.03
CA HIS A 282 8.16 8.55 0.69
C HIS A 282 8.86 9.60 -0.19
N ASP A 283 8.66 10.89 0.09
CA ASP A 283 9.33 11.96 -0.64
C ASP A 283 10.79 12.11 -0.26
N LEU A 284 11.23 11.64 0.93
CA LEU A 284 12.65 11.48 1.26
C LEU A 284 13.32 10.49 0.29
N ARG A 285 12.64 9.41 -0.06
CA ARG A 285 13.14 8.46 -1.05
C ARG A 285 13.21 9.07 -2.46
N ARG A 286 12.23 9.88 -2.86
CA ARG A 286 12.27 10.61 -4.13
C ARG A 286 13.41 11.60 -4.15
N THR A 287 13.62 12.31 -3.05
CA THR A 287 14.73 13.25 -2.84
C THR A 287 16.07 12.54 -2.98
N ALA A 288 16.26 11.41 -2.26
CA ALA A 288 17.47 10.60 -2.37
C ALA A 288 17.67 10.11 -3.81
N ARG A 289 16.64 9.56 -4.47
CA ARG A 289 16.73 9.07 -5.86
C ARG A 289 17.14 10.17 -6.83
N THR A 290 16.56 11.37 -6.72
CA THR A 290 16.92 12.52 -7.55
C THR A 290 18.39 12.89 -7.38
N ASN A 291 18.88 12.88 -6.14
CA ASN A 291 20.28 13.16 -5.85
C ASN A 291 21.22 12.04 -6.31
N PHE A 292 20.85 10.78 -6.16
CA PHE A 292 21.64 9.64 -6.67
C PHE A 292 21.89 9.74 -8.17
N SER A 293 20.97 10.29 -8.96
CA SER A 293 21.16 10.50 -10.41
C SER A 293 22.36 11.36 -10.78
N THR A 294 22.86 12.17 -9.85
CA THR A 294 24.05 13.02 -10.05
C THR A 294 25.32 12.42 -9.42
N LEU A 295 25.20 11.31 -8.73
CA LEU A 295 26.31 10.71 -7.94
C LEU A 295 26.72 9.34 -8.46
N THR A 296 25.86 8.67 -9.23
CA THR A 296 26.14 7.34 -9.76
C THR A 296 25.37 7.10 -11.05
N GLU A 297 25.70 6.01 -11.72
CA GLU A 297 25.01 5.56 -12.92
C GLU A 297 23.53 5.26 -12.66
N PRO A 298 22.63 5.52 -13.64
CA PRO A 298 21.17 5.37 -13.46
C PRO A 298 20.76 3.98 -12.96
N HIS A 299 21.40 2.91 -13.45
CA HIS A 299 21.08 1.55 -13.05
C HIS A 299 21.48 1.27 -11.58
N ILE A 300 22.62 1.79 -11.12
CA ILE A 300 23.04 1.68 -9.72
C ILE A 300 22.01 2.38 -8.83
N ALA A 301 21.60 3.60 -9.19
CA ALA A 301 20.55 4.32 -8.45
C ALA A 301 19.23 3.55 -8.34
N GLU A 302 18.82 2.81 -9.39
CA GLU A 302 17.63 1.94 -9.33
C GLU A 302 17.85 0.72 -8.41
N ILE A 303 19.05 0.11 -8.44
CA ILE A 303 19.42 -1.01 -7.57
C ILE A 303 19.41 -0.56 -6.10
N MET A 304 20.02 0.59 -5.77
CA MET A 304 19.99 1.17 -4.42
C MET A 304 18.58 1.34 -3.88
N LEU A 305 17.63 1.65 -4.72
CA LEU A 305 16.21 1.73 -4.35
C LEU A 305 15.51 0.35 -4.28
N GLY A 306 16.09 -0.70 -4.78
CA GLY A 306 15.44 -2.00 -4.92
C GLY A 306 14.28 -1.93 -5.92
N HIS A 307 14.52 -1.30 -7.07
CA HIS A 307 13.63 -1.33 -8.21
C HIS A 307 13.94 -2.52 -9.12
N ARG A 308 12.92 -2.92 -9.86
CA ARG A 308 13.08 -3.94 -10.89
C ARG A 308 13.82 -3.33 -12.07
N MET A 309 14.90 -3.98 -12.49
CA MET A 309 15.59 -3.58 -13.71
C MET A 309 14.78 -3.98 -14.95
N PRO A 310 14.71 -3.14 -15.99
CA PRO A 310 13.93 -3.44 -17.18
C PRO A 310 14.58 -4.52 -18.06
N GLY A 311 13.75 -5.26 -18.80
CA GLY A 311 14.20 -6.17 -19.86
C GLY A 311 15.02 -7.36 -19.37
N ALA A 312 16.00 -7.76 -20.18
CA ALA A 312 16.83 -8.94 -19.98
C ALA A 312 17.81 -8.85 -18.81
N TRP A 313 18.11 -7.64 -18.32
CA TRP A 313 19.04 -7.44 -17.20
C TRP A 313 18.70 -8.28 -15.98
N GLN A 314 17.43 -8.42 -15.63
CA GLN A 314 17.02 -9.24 -14.49
C GLN A 314 17.33 -10.72 -14.61
N VAL A 315 17.42 -11.20 -15.84
CA VAL A 315 17.59 -12.63 -16.15
C VAL A 315 19.06 -13.01 -16.16
N TYR A 316 19.92 -12.09 -16.63
CA TYR A 316 21.33 -12.40 -16.91
C TYR A 316 22.31 -11.72 -15.96
N ASP A 317 21.96 -10.57 -15.38
CA ASP A 317 22.82 -9.84 -14.45
C ASP A 317 22.52 -10.23 -13.00
N HIS A 318 23.45 -10.93 -12.39
CA HIS A 318 23.36 -11.37 -10.98
C HIS A 318 24.37 -10.64 -10.08
N TYR A 319 25.10 -9.65 -10.62
CA TYR A 319 26.00 -8.85 -9.83
C TYR A 319 25.22 -7.90 -8.90
N ASP A 320 25.66 -7.75 -7.66
CA ASP A 320 24.94 -6.99 -6.64
C ASP A 320 25.33 -5.50 -6.56
N TYR A 321 26.41 -5.12 -7.25
CA TYR A 321 26.90 -3.74 -7.34
C TYR A 321 27.17 -3.08 -5.97
N LEU A 322 27.54 -3.85 -4.94
CA LEU A 322 27.77 -3.32 -3.60
C LEU A 322 28.90 -2.27 -3.53
N PRO A 323 30.05 -2.41 -4.20
CA PRO A 323 31.08 -1.38 -4.22
C PRO A 323 30.59 -0.05 -4.83
N GLU A 324 29.86 -0.11 -5.94
CA GLU A 324 29.31 1.04 -6.61
C GLU A 324 28.22 1.73 -5.77
N GLN A 325 27.36 0.94 -5.14
CA GLN A 325 26.37 1.45 -4.18
C GLN A 325 27.07 2.13 -2.98
N ALA A 326 28.13 1.53 -2.40
CA ALA A 326 28.86 2.11 -1.29
C ALA A 326 29.47 3.47 -1.66
N LYS A 327 30.11 3.56 -2.82
CA LYS A 327 30.65 4.82 -3.34
C LYS A 327 29.57 5.91 -3.47
N ALA A 328 28.40 5.53 -3.98
CA ALA A 328 27.27 6.46 -4.13
C ALA A 328 26.71 6.90 -2.76
N TYR A 329 26.57 5.99 -1.79
CA TYR A 329 26.11 6.33 -0.44
C TYR A 329 27.10 7.23 0.29
N THR A 330 28.41 6.99 0.20
CA THR A 330 29.44 7.87 0.76
C THR A 330 29.36 9.27 0.16
N ALA A 331 29.27 9.39 -1.17
CA ALA A 331 29.11 10.69 -1.83
C ALA A 331 27.82 11.42 -1.41
N TRP A 332 26.72 10.68 -1.25
CA TRP A 332 25.46 11.25 -0.76
C TRP A 332 25.55 11.69 0.70
N ALA A 333 26.17 10.91 1.57
CA ALA A 333 26.39 11.26 2.97
C ALA A 333 27.26 12.52 3.10
N ALA A 334 28.32 12.63 2.31
CA ALA A 334 29.17 13.84 2.27
C ALA A 334 28.36 15.08 1.82
N ARG A 335 27.50 14.95 0.82
CA ARG A 335 26.60 16.04 0.40
C ARG A 335 25.62 16.44 1.51
N LEU A 336 25.01 15.48 2.21
CA LEU A 336 24.11 15.74 3.33
C LEU A 336 24.84 16.43 4.49
N ALA A 337 26.08 16.00 4.81
CA ALA A 337 26.90 16.64 5.82
C ALA A 337 27.23 18.09 5.45
N GLY A 338 27.55 18.36 4.19
CA GLY A 338 27.78 19.73 3.70
C GLY A 338 26.52 20.61 3.79
N LEU A 339 25.34 20.06 3.52
CA LEU A 339 24.08 20.76 3.67
C LEU A 339 23.68 20.97 5.14
N ALA A 340 24.04 20.04 6.03
CA ALA A 340 23.73 20.11 7.46
C ALA A 340 24.66 21.05 8.23
N SER A 341 25.85 21.33 7.72
CA SER A 341 26.79 22.26 8.33
C SER A 341 26.25 23.69 8.22
N PRO A 342 26.28 24.51 9.29
CA PRO A 342 25.92 25.90 9.17
C PRO A 342 26.84 26.58 8.16
N SER A 343 26.27 27.29 7.17
CA SER A 343 27.08 28.18 6.33
C SER A 343 27.87 29.11 7.24
N PRO A 344 29.17 29.30 7.02
CA PRO A 344 29.88 30.36 7.71
C PRO A 344 29.16 31.68 7.45
N ALA A 345 28.86 32.41 8.55
CA ALA A 345 28.14 33.67 8.53
C ALA A 345 28.98 34.75 7.83
#